data_5bac402a9e0d24e68cd0654d91c653d3
#
_entry.id   5bac402a9e0d24e68cd0654d91c653d3
#
_cell.length_a   1.000
_cell.length_b   1.000
_cell.length_c   1.000
_cell.angle_alpha   90.00
_cell.angle_beta   90.00
_cell.angle_gamma   90.00
#
_symmetry.space_group_name_H-M   'P 1'
#
loop_
_entity.id
_entity.type
_entity.pdbx_description
1 polymer ?
#
loop_
_entity_poly.entity_id
_entity_poly.type
_entity_poly.pdbx_seq_one_letter_code
_entity_poly.pdbx_strand_id
1 'polypeptide(L)'
;MAGAGKHSVLKNARVERGLTQAALAHQADISRQALSAIEAGVYQPTVGVALKLSRALGKSVEQLFAGDFESKFERVAAVVLEAQEEPAAAQRPAHRPGLYLARVGGQIVAATRPPVNLKLLPAAGVIERLVSHGAKAQVLAFRSAAEIDSTVLVAGCDPAGALLEEYMGRLPGNVRAVCLERSSLAALRALRAGMVHCAGVHLRNSSVETCAAAPPAASDFNFDAVRQALGDEPFVMVHFARWELGLAVPVGNPLEIRGPADVARPGVRLALREPGSGARQALEQALAQSGLSLGRCARTGPEVRSHLEAAATVAQGRADAAATLRVAAEAFDLDFVTLRNERYDLVVTKQAAGETAVRAVIDALSSSRFAREVSSLCGYDTSAMGSVVERS
;
A
#
# COMPACT_ATOMS: atom_id res chain seq x y z
N MET A 1 4.01 -40.31 -17.48
CA MET A 1 4.01 -40.18 -18.94
C MET A 1 4.77 -38.93 -19.31
N ALA A 2 5.73 -39.09 -20.20
CA ALA A 2 6.81 -38.16 -20.47
C ALA A 2 6.33 -36.81 -21.02
N GLY A 3 6.93 -35.72 -20.53
CA GLY A 3 6.68 -34.35 -20.97
C GLY A 3 7.12 -34.15 -22.42
N ALA A 4 6.19 -33.65 -23.24
CA ALA A 4 6.46 -33.19 -24.60
C ALA A 4 7.53 -32.10 -24.58
N GLY A 5 8.60 -32.28 -25.38
CA GLY A 5 9.83 -31.46 -25.35
C GLY A 5 9.58 -29.98 -25.59
N LYS A 6 9.90 -29.16 -24.62
CA LYS A 6 10.10 -27.72 -24.82
C LYS A 6 11.34 -27.54 -25.69
N HIS A 7 11.15 -27.15 -26.95
CA HIS A 7 12.26 -26.77 -27.80
C HIS A 7 12.92 -25.52 -27.23
N SER A 8 14.20 -25.62 -26.85
CA SER A 8 14.98 -24.48 -26.37
C SER A 8 15.03 -23.38 -27.44
N VAL A 9 14.84 -22.11 -27.02
CA VAL A 9 14.95 -20.93 -27.90
C VAL A 9 16.30 -20.90 -28.60
N LEU A 10 17.36 -21.31 -27.90
CA LEU A 10 18.71 -21.45 -28.44
C LEU A 10 18.76 -22.45 -29.59
N LYS A 11 18.11 -23.62 -29.43
CA LYS A 11 18.03 -24.65 -30.48
C LYS A 11 17.28 -24.13 -31.70
N ASN A 12 16.19 -23.43 -31.50
CA ASN A 12 15.41 -22.84 -32.61
C ASN A 12 16.23 -21.80 -33.39
N ALA A 13 16.91 -20.90 -32.66
CA ALA A 13 17.79 -19.89 -33.25
C ALA A 13 18.93 -20.53 -34.08
N ARG A 14 19.48 -21.63 -33.59
CA ARG A 14 20.49 -22.39 -34.35
C ARG A 14 19.91 -22.99 -35.62
N VAL A 15 18.74 -23.61 -35.53
CA VAL A 15 18.07 -24.24 -36.68
C VAL A 15 17.65 -23.20 -37.72
N GLU A 16 17.13 -22.05 -37.31
CA GLU A 16 16.82 -20.91 -38.18
C GLU A 16 18.01 -20.44 -39.00
N ARG A 17 19.24 -20.54 -38.44
CA ARG A 17 20.48 -20.22 -39.16
C ARG A 17 21.09 -21.37 -39.93
N GLY A 18 20.41 -22.52 -39.98
CA GLY A 18 20.87 -23.72 -40.72
C GLY A 18 22.13 -24.36 -40.09
N LEU A 19 22.45 -24.05 -38.82
CA LEU A 19 23.66 -24.55 -38.18
C LEU A 19 23.43 -25.94 -37.53
N THR A 20 24.41 -26.84 -37.69
CA THR A 20 24.45 -28.07 -36.86
C THR A 20 24.95 -27.74 -35.42
N GLN A 21 24.68 -28.62 -34.46
CA GLN A 21 25.24 -28.46 -33.11
C GLN A 21 26.76 -28.38 -33.12
N ALA A 22 27.42 -29.16 -34.00
CA ALA A 22 28.87 -29.15 -34.13
C ALA A 22 29.37 -27.79 -34.69
N ALA A 23 28.71 -27.25 -35.68
CA ALA A 23 29.09 -25.95 -36.26
C ALA A 23 28.92 -24.81 -35.28
N LEU A 24 27.80 -24.74 -34.55
CA LEU A 24 27.59 -23.70 -33.54
C LEU A 24 28.54 -23.83 -32.36
N ALA A 25 28.77 -25.05 -31.87
CA ALA A 25 29.71 -25.32 -30.80
C ALA A 25 31.14 -24.87 -31.15
N HIS A 26 31.57 -25.13 -32.39
CA HIS A 26 32.86 -24.65 -32.92
C HIS A 26 32.91 -23.11 -32.98
N GLN A 27 31.88 -22.47 -33.50
CA GLN A 27 31.82 -20.99 -33.57
C GLN A 27 31.81 -20.32 -32.20
N ALA A 28 31.19 -20.97 -31.22
CA ALA A 28 31.12 -20.48 -29.83
C ALA A 28 32.30 -20.93 -28.98
N ASP A 29 33.27 -21.71 -29.53
CA ASP A 29 34.42 -22.24 -28.83
C ASP A 29 34.02 -23.00 -27.53
N ILE A 30 33.08 -23.95 -27.71
CA ILE A 30 32.63 -24.88 -26.64
C ILE A 30 32.53 -26.31 -27.23
N SER A 31 32.45 -27.29 -26.36
CA SER A 31 32.23 -28.68 -26.82
C SER A 31 30.76 -28.87 -27.33
N ARG A 32 30.60 -29.79 -28.30
CA ARG A 32 29.23 -30.17 -28.78
C ARG A 32 28.39 -30.72 -27.62
N GLN A 33 28.98 -31.41 -26.65
CA GLN A 33 28.29 -31.96 -25.49
C GLN A 33 27.79 -30.82 -24.58
N ALA A 34 28.63 -29.79 -24.36
CA ALA A 34 28.21 -28.60 -23.60
C ALA A 34 27.04 -27.87 -24.29
N LEU A 35 27.11 -27.66 -25.60
CA LEU A 35 26.01 -27.05 -26.34
C LEU A 35 24.72 -27.88 -26.26
N SER A 36 24.82 -29.23 -26.39
CA SER A 36 23.68 -30.12 -26.26
C SER A 36 23.02 -30.05 -24.88
N ALA A 37 23.83 -29.99 -23.82
CA ALA A 37 23.34 -29.83 -22.44
C ALA A 37 22.67 -28.48 -22.21
N ILE A 38 23.19 -27.39 -22.81
CA ILE A 38 22.60 -26.05 -22.77
C ILE A 38 21.27 -26.05 -23.55
N GLU A 39 21.23 -26.61 -24.75
CA GLU A 39 19.99 -26.70 -25.55
C GLU A 39 18.91 -27.56 -24.87
N ALA A 40 19.31 -28.54 -24.10
CA ALA A 40 18.43 -29.40 -23.30
C ALA A 40 17.96 -28.74 -21.99
N GLY A 41 18.51 -27.58 -21.62
CA GLY A 41 18.22 -26.94 -20.34
C GLY A 41 18.80 -27.63 -19.11
N VAL A 42 19.70 -28.59 -19.31
CA VAL A 42 20.37 -29.36 -18.23
C VAL A 42 21.52 -28.58 -17.63
N TYR A 43 22.10 -27.66 -18.39
CA TYR A 43 23.24 -26.84 -17.97
C TYR A 43 23.01 -25.37 -18.33
N GLN A 44 23.23 -24.47 -17.39
CA GLN A 44 23.19 -23.04 -17.64
C GLN A 44 24.58 -22.54 -18.06
N PRO A 45 24.70 -21.82 -19.19
CA PRO A 45 25.98 -21.33 -19.65
C PRO A 45 26.51 -20.24 -18.73
N THR A 46 27.83 -20.18 -18.59
CA THR A 46 28.49 -19.00 -17.99
C THR A 46 28.23 -17.77 -18.87
N VAL A 47 28.36 -16.56 -18.30
CA VAL A 47 28.20 -15.31 -19.04
C VAL A 47 29.10 -15.28 -20.29
N GLY A 48 30.34 -15.77 -20.17
CA GLY A 48 31.28 -15.85 -21.31
C GLY A 48 30.78 -16.74 -22.44
N VAL A 49 30.21 -17.89 -22.12
CA VAL A 49 29.63 -18.83 -23.09
C VAL A 49 28.37 -18.23 -23.72
N ALA A 50 27.51 -17.61 -22.93
CA ALA A 50 26.30 -16.96 -23.40
C ALA A 50 26.60 -15.83 -24.43
N LEU A 51 27.63 -15.01 -24.15
CA LEU A 51 28.10 -13.97 -25.06
C LEU A 51 28.69 -14.54 -26.38
N LYS A 52 29.42 -15.67 -26.33
CA LYS A 52 29.93 -16.32 -27.53
C LYS A 52 28.79 -16.87 -28.40
N LEU A 53 27.80 -17.52 -27.80
CA LEU A 53 26.61 -18.01 -28.48
C LEU A 53 25.77 -16.87 -29.08
N SER A 54 25.63 -15.77 -28.35
CA SER A 54 24.95 -14.55 -28.81
C SER A 54 25.60 -13.99 -30.09
N ARG A 55 26.91 -13.85 -30.07
CA ARG A 55 27.67 -13.38 -31.26
C ARG A 55 27.55 -14.35 -32.43
N ALA A 56 27.68 -15.66 -32.20
CA ALA A 56 27.58 -16.67 -33.25
C ALA A 56 26.19 -16.71 -33.91
N LEU A 57 25.13 -16.44 -33.14
CA LEU A 57 23.75 -16.46 -33.61
C LEU A 57 23.20 -15.08 -34.01
N GLY A 58 23.92 -13.97 -33.70
CA GLY A 58 23.48 -12.61 -33.95
C GLY A 58 22.15 -12.23 -33.26
N LYS A 59 21.90 -12.84 -32.10
CA LYS A 59 20.76 -12.56 -31.23
C LYS A 59 21.31 -12.15 -29.86
N SER A 60 20.60 -11.30 -29.14
CA SER A 60 21.06 -10.90 -27.78
C SER A 60 21.06 -12.09 -26.80
N VAL A 61 21.82 -11.99 -25.72
CA VAL A 61 21.84 -13.02 -24.67
C VAL A 61 20.44 -13.22 -24.10
N GLU A 62 19.70 -12.12 -23.93
CA GLU A 62 18.33 -12.11 -23.45
C GLU A 62 17.42 -12.87 -24.42
N GLN A 63 17.59 -12.69 -25.73
CA GLN A 63 16.81 -13.40 -26.75
C GLN A 63 17.08 -14.90 -26.82
N LEU A 64 18.28 -15.33 -26.43
CA LEU A 64 18.69 -16.74 -26.49
C LEU A 64 18.48 -17.51 -25.19
N PHE A 65 18.63 -16.81 -24.06
CA PHE A 65 18.73 -17.43 -22.73
C PHE A 65 17.75 -16.85 -21.72
N ALA A 66 17.10 -15.73 -22.03
CA ALA A 66 15.86 -15.39 -21.36
C ALA A 66 14.86 -16.50 -21.71
N GLY A 67 15.14 -17.70 -21.26
CA GLY A 67 14.24 -18.83 -21.41
C GLY A 67 12.85 -18.36 -21.05
N ASP A 68 11.85 -18.58 -21.92
CA ASP A 68 10.46 -18.17 -21.75
C ASP A 68 10.20 -17.20 -20.57
N PHE A 69 10.92 -16.06 -20.55
CA PHE A 69 10.56 -14.85 -19.82
C PHE A 69 9.41 -14.13 -20.56
N GLU A 70 8.77 -14.73 -21.51
CA GLU A 70 7.33 -14.71 -21.50
C GLU A 70 6.95 -15.43 -20.20
N SER A 71 7.05 -14.67 -19.10
CA SER A 71 6.31 -15.00 -17.91
C SER A 71 4.92 -15.31 -18.42
N LYS A 72 4.51 -16.57 -18.39
CA LYS A 72 3.15 -16.96 -18.76
C LYS A 72 2.31 -16.21 -17.77
N PHE A 73 1.86 -15.04 -18.17
CA PHE A 73 0.95 -14.24 -17.37
C PHE A 73 -0.18 -15.16 -16.96
N GLU A 74 -0.18 -15.50 -15.68
CA GLU A 74 -1.11 -16.49 -15.17
C GLU A 74 -2.48 -15.81 -15.00
N ARG A 75 -3.53 -16.49 -15.47
CA ARG A 75 -4.90 -16.03 -15.23
C ARG A 75 -5.35 -16.55 -13.88
N VAL A 76 -5.56 -15.62 -12.96
CA VAL A 76 -5.99 -15.93 -11.60
C VAL A 76 -7.37 -15.37 -11.32
N ALA A 77 -8.17 -16.09 -10.55
CA ALA A 77 -9.40 -15.55 -10.00
C ALA A 77 -9.06 -14.72 -8.76
N ALA A 78 -9.56 -13.50 -8.70
CA ALA A 78 -9.31 -12.57 -7.59
C ALA A 78 -10.60 -11.91 -7.10
N VAL A 79 -10.64 -11.59 -5.82
CA VAL A 79 -11.66 -10.73 -5.21
C VAL A 79 -11.19 -9.29 -5.34
N VAL A 80 -12.08 -8.39 -5.76
CA VAL A 80 -11.74 -6.97 -5.98
C VAL A 80 -12.07 -6.16 -4.73
N LEU A 81 -11.06 -5.54 -4.11
CA LEU A 81 -11.21 -4.80 -2.85
C LEU A 81 -12.22 -3.65 -2.95
N GLU A 82 -12.27 -2.97 -4.08
CA GLU A 82 -13.09 -1.76 -4.25
C GLU A 82 -14.54 -2.02 -4.63
N ALA A 83 -14.88 -3.25 -5.04
CA ALA A 83 -16.23 -3.61 -5.46
C ALA A 83 -17.28 -3.50 -4.33
N GLN A 84 -16.86 -3.31 -3.10
CA GLN A 84 -17.72 -3.22 -1.93
C GLN A 84 -18.13 -1.80 -1.54
N GLU A 85 -17.50 -0.74 -2.11
CA GLU A 85 -17.66 0.64 -1.64
C GLU A 85 -18.27 1.61 -2.66
N GLU A 86 -18.46 1.24 -3.94
CA GLU A 86 -19.06 2.14 -4.93
C GLU A 86 -20.48 1.74 -5.34
N PRO A 87 -21.42 2.71 -5.34
CA PRO A 87 -22.71 2.48 -5.97
C PRO A 87 -22.54 2.28 -7.47
N ALA A 88 -23.35 1.42 -8.05
CA ALA A 88 -23.35 0.84 -9.40
C ALA A 88 -23.29 1.81 -10.61
N ALA A 89 -22.74 3.00 -10.52
CA ALA A 89 -22.73 4.04 -11.56
C ALA A 89 -21.39 4.23 -12.27
N ALA A 90 -20.33 3.53 -11.91
CA ALA A 90 -19.08 3.63 -12.66
C ALA A 90 -19.14 2.78 -13.91
N GLN A 91 -19.61 3.39 -15.00
CA GLN A 91 -19.38 2.90 -16.35
C GLN A 91 -17.89 2.56 -16.52
N ARG A 92 -17.62 1.38 -17.08
CA ARG A 92 -16.30 0.81 -17.37
C ARG A 92 -15.32 1.91 -17.81
N PRO A 93 -14.24 2.15 -17.10
CA PRO A 93 -13.18 2.96 -17.65
C PRO A 93 -12.63 2.24 -18.89
N ALA A 94 -12.46 2.96 -19.97
CA ALA A 94 -11.73 2.49 -21.15
C ALA A 94 -10.28 2.10 -20.82
N HIS A 95 -9.80 2.47 -19.65
CA HIS A 95 -8.51 2.13 -19.08
C HIS A 95 -8.66 1.02 -18.04
N ARG A 96 -7.87 -0.02 -18.19
CA ARG A 96 -7.71 -1.08 -17.19
C ARG A 96 -6.65 -0.62 -16.18
N PRO A 97 -7.03 -0.21 -14.96
CA PRO A 97 -6.05 0.23 -13.98
C PRO A 97 -5.12 -0.94 -13.62
N GLY A 98 -3.85 -0.61 -13.38
CA GLY A 98 -2.91 -1.58 -12.82
C GLY A 98 -3.34 -2.01 -11.42
N LEU A 99 -3.15 -3.28 -11.11
CA LEU A 99 -3.57 -3.89 -9.86
C LEU A 99 -2.37 -4.26 -9.00
N TYR A 100 -2.56 -4.21 -7.69
CA TYR A 100 -1.75 -4.95 -6.72
C TYR A 100 -2.44 -6.27 -6.42
N LEU A 101 -1.66 -7.32 -6.28
CA LEU A 101 -2.16 -8.65 -5.97
C LEU A 101 -1.47 -9.18 -4.72
N ALA A 102 -2.25 -9.76 -3.82
CA ALA A 102 -1.74 -10.47 -2.64
C ALA A 102 -2.66 -11.63 -2.28
N ARG A 103 -2.13 -12.62 -1.57
CA ARG A 103 -2.94 -13.71 -1.01
C ARG A 103 -3.29 -13.40 0.44
N VAL A 104 -4.55 -13.15 0.72
CA VAL A 104 -5.10 -12.85 2.04
C VAL A 104 -6.09 -13.94 2.42
N GLY A 105 -5.89 -14.61 3.54
CA GLY A 105 -6.80 -15.67 4.00
C GLY A 105 -7.06 -16.77 2.97
N GLY A 106 -6.04 -17.13 2.15
CA GLY A 106 -6.15 -18.17 1.12
C GLY A 106 -6.73 -17.70 -0.23
N GLN A 107 -7.34 -16.51 -0.33
CA GLN A 107 -7.86 -15.95 -1.58
C GLN A 107 -6.91 -14.90 -2.17
N ILE A 108 -6.90 -14.76 -3.51
CA ILE A 108 -6.17 -13.66 -4.15
C ILE A 108 -7.05 -12.41 -4.12
N VAL A 109 -6.51 -11.33 -3.56
CA VAL A 109 -7.14 -10.01 -3.53
C VAL A 109 -6.47 -9.12 -4.57
N ALA A 110 -7.30 -8.47 -5.39
CA ALA A 110 -6.90 -7.45 -6.34
C ALA A 110 -7.31 -6.08 -5.82
N ALA A 111 -6.34 -5.19 -5.62
CA ALA A 111 -6.57 -3.83 -5.15
C ALA A 111 -6.06 -2.81 -6.16
N THR A 112 -6.79 -1.73 -6.38
CA THR A 112 -6.30 -0.57 -7.10
C THR A 112 -5.72 0.45 -6.14
N ARG A 113 -4.84 1.29 -6.65
CA ARG A 113 -4.31 2.46 -5.94
C ARG A 113 -4.44 3.65 -6.87
N PRO A 114 -5.09 4.71 -6.46
CA PRO A 114 -5.16 5.90 -7.27
C PRO A 114 -3.76 6.41 -7.57
N PRO A 115 -3.53 7.03 -8.75
CA PRO A 115 -2.23 7.64 -9.06
C PRO A 115 -1.93 8.73 -8.05
N VAL A 116 -0.79 8.58 -7.35
CA VAL A 116 -0.28 9.59 -6.43
C VAL A 116 0.73 10.44 -7.19
N ASN A 117 0.56 11.76 -7.15
CA ASN A 117 1.47 12.72 -7.78
C ASN A 117 1.73 12.44 -9.29
N LEU A 118 0.72 12.04 -10.04
CA LEU A 118 0.80 11.75 -11.48
C LEU A 118 1.78 10.63 -11.86
N LYS A 119 2.27 9.84 -10.92
CA LYS A 119 3.10 8.67 -11.18
C LYS A 119 2.22 7.44 -11.36
N LEU A 120 2.40 6.75 -12.47
CA LEU A 120 1.88 5.40 -12.65
C LEU A 120 2.72 4.45 -11.79
N LEU A 121 2.06 3.68 -10.95
CA LEU A 121 2.72 2.70 -10.09
C LEU A 121 2.87 1.36 -10.82
N PRO A 122 3.93 0.58 -10.51
CA PRO A 122 4.08 -0.75 -11.09
C PRO A 122 2.88 -1.62 -10.76
N ALA A 123 2.27 -2.21 -11.80
CA ALA A 123 1.15 -3.11 -11.63
C ALA A 123 1.63 -4.55 -11.40
N ALA A 124 0.92 -5.30 -10.57
CA ALA A 124 1.09 -6.75 -10.40
C ALA A 124 0.17 -7.54 -11.36
N GLY A 125 -0.78 -6.87 -12.01
CA GLY A 125 -1.68 -7.46 -12.97
C GLY A 125 -2.70 -6.47 -13.51
N VAL A 126 -3.60 -6.94 -14.38
CA VAL A 126 -4.73 -6.18 -14.93
C VAL A 126 -5.98 -7.03 -14.93
N ILE A 127 -7.15 -6.40 -14.79
CA ILE A 127 -8.43 -7.09 -14.90
C ILE A 127 -8.68 -7.43 -16.38
N GLU A 128 -8.83 -8.72 -16.71
CA GLU A 128 -9.31 -9.16 -18.01
C GLU A 128 -10.84 -9.14 -18.07
N ARG A 129 -11.50 -9.64 -17.03
CA ARG A 129 -12.96 -9.74 -16.97
C ARG A 129 -13.47 -9.62 -15.54
N LEU A 130 -14.48 -8.78 -15.33
CA LEU A 130 -15.25 -8.76 -14.09
C LEU A 130 -16.29 -9.89 -14.07
N VAL A 131 -16.46 -10.49 -12.90
CA VAL A 131 -17.40 -11.61 -12.65
C VAL A 131 -18.23 -11.22 -11.43
N SER A 132 -19.45 -11.74 -11.30
CA SER A 132 -20.28 -11.54 -10.11
C SER A 132 -20.50 -10.06 -9.74
N HIS A 133 -21.00 -9.28 -10.70
CA HIS A 133 -21.32 -7.86 -10.51
C HIS A 133 -20.12 -7.01 -10.00
N GLY A 134 -18.91 -7.38 -10.40
CA GLY A 134 -17.68 -6.64 -10.05
C GLY A 134 -16.99 -7.10 -8.77
N ALA A 135 -17.63 -7.94 -7.94
CA ALA A 135 -17.04 -8.44 -6.69
C ALA A 135 -15.87 -9.41 -6.93
N LYS A 136 -15.83 -10.09 -8.08
CA LYS A 136 -14.74 -11.00 -8.49
C LYS A 136 -14.24 -10.62 -9.87
N ALA A 137 -12.99 -10.89 -10.15
CA ALA A 137 -12.38 -10.64 -11.44
C ALA A 137 -11.50 -11.82 -11.87
N GLN A 138 -11.41 -12.01 -13.18
CA GLN A 138 -10.31 -12.74 -13.78
C GLN A 138 -9.20 -11.74 -14.08
N VAL A 139 -8.04 -11.98 -13.51
CA VAL A 139 -6.87 -11.09 -13.55
C VAL A 139 -5.75 -11.77 -14.31
N LEU A 140 -5.16 -11.05 -15.25
CA LEU A 140 -3.89 -11.41 -15.85
C LEU A 140 -2.79 -10.93 -14.89
N ALA A 141 -2.18 -11.87 -14.16
CA ALA A 141 -1.14 -11.56 -13.20
C ALA A 141 0.22 -11.43 -13.89
N PHE A 142 0.95 -10.36 -13.57
CA PHE A 142 2.34 -10.11 -14.02
C PHE A 142 3.37 -10.60 -12.99
N ARG A 143 2.90 -11.06 -11.83
CA ARG A 143 3.70 -11.59 -10.73
C ARG A 143 3.47 -13.09 -10.60
N SER A 144 4.51 -13.79 -10.22
CA SER A 144 4.44 -15.21 -9.87
C SER A 144 3.60 -15.44 -8.61
N ALA A 145 3.10 -16.64 -8.41
CA ALA A 145 2.38 -17.01 -7.19
C ALA A 145 3.22 -16.71 -5.92
N ALA A 146 4.52 -16.99 -5.94
CA ALA A 146 5.43 -16.72 -4.81
C ALA A 146 5.54 -15.22 -4.50
N GLU A 147 5.58 -14.35 -5.52
CA GLU A 147 5.59 -12.89 -5.31
C GLU A 147 4.24 -12.38 -4.78
N ILE A 148 3.13 -12.97 -5.23
CA ILE A 148 1.79 -12.66 -4.72
C ILE A 148 1.67 -13.10 -3.25
N ASP A 149 2.16 -14.29 -2.92
CA ASP A 149 2.14 -14.86 -1.57
C ASP A 149 3.06 -14.10 -0.59
N SER A 150 4.11 -13.44 -1.08
CA SER A 150 5.01 -12.61 -0.28
C SER A 150 4.62 -11.12 -0.24
N THR A 151 3.46 -10.75 -0.80
CA THR A 151 2.96 -9.37 -0.77
C THR A 151 1.96 -9.19 0.38
N VAL A 152 2.22 -8.20 1.24
CA VAL A 152 1.37 -7.82 2.38
C VAL A 152 0.59 -6.57 2.03
N LEU A 153 -0.74 -6.65 2.03
CA LEU A 153 -1.61 -5.48 1.89
C LEU A 153 -1.86 -4.84 3.25
N VAL A 154 -1.54 -3.57 3.36
CA VAL A 154 -1.77 -2.73 4.55
C VAL A 154 -2.76 -1.64 4.15
N ALA A 155 -3.95 -1.63 4.72
CA ALA A 155 -4.91 -0.55 4.50
C ALA A 155 -4.80 0.47 5.63
N GLY A 156 -4.64 1.76 5.30
CA GLY A 156 -4.52 2.83 6.29
C GLY A 156 -4.34 4.18 5.62
N CYS A 157 -4.27 5.25 6.40
CA CYS A 157 -4.18 6.62 5.87
C CYS A 157 -2.85 7.31 6.20
N ASP A 158 -1.89 6.60 6.79
CA ASP A 158 -0.60 7.17 7.18
C ASP A 158 0.30 7.44 5.97
N PRO A 159 0.73 8.69 5.73
CA PRO A 159 1.72 9.00 4.70
C PRO A 159 3.05 8.24 4.85
N ALA A 160 3.44 7.86 6.08
CA ALA A 160 4.64 7.04 6.33
C ALA A 160 4.51 5.60 5.81
N GLY A 161 3.34 5.18 5.32
CA GLY A 161 3.17 3.92 4.61
C GLY A 161 4.12 3.77 3.42
N ALA A 162 4.45 4.87 2.74
CA ALA A 162 5.44 4.87 1.65
C ALA A 162 6.85 4.50 2.14
N LEU A 163 7.24 4.94 3.36
CA LEU A 163 8.53 4.55 3.96
C LEU A 163 8.52 3.06 4.33
N LEU A 164 7.39 2.52 4.80
CA LEU A 164 7.27 1.09 5.08
C LEU A 164 7.43 0.26 3.79
N GLU A 165 6.78 0.66 2.69
CA GLU A 165 6.94 -0.01 1.39
C GLU A 165 8.39 -0.05 0.94
N GLU A 166 9.07 1.10 1.00
CA GLU A 166 10.47 1.23 0.61
C GLU A 166 11.40 0.44 1.54
N TYR A 167 11.16 0.52 2.86
CA TYR A 167 11.94 -0.21 3.85
C TYR A 167 11.85 -1.72 3.63
N MET A 168 10.64 -2.25 3.45
CA MET A 168 10.43 -3.68 3.15
C MET A 168 11.12 -4.10 1.86
N GLY A 169 11.11 -3.25 0.83
CA GLY A 169 11.80 -3.52 -0.44
C GLY A 169 13.34 -3.62 -0.32
N ARG A 170 13.93 -3.07 0.75
CA ARG A 170 15.37 -3.13 1.03
C ARG A 170 15.78 -4.33 1.89
N LEU A 171 14.80 -5.01 2.52
CA LEU A 171 15.08 -6.17 3.35
C LEU A 171 15.28 -7.44 2.52
N PRO A 172 16.14 -8.37 2.97
CA PRO A 172 16.23 -9.70 2.36
C PRO A 172 14.93 -10.47 2.56
N GLY A 173 14.61 -11.38 1.63
CA GLY A 173 13.43 -12.26 1.77
C GLY A 173 12.26 -11.95 0.83
N ASN A 174 12.39 -10.93 -0.06
CA ASN A 174 11.41 -10.59 -1.10
C ASN A 174 9.99 -10.29 -0.60
N VAL A 175 9.80 -10.00 0.69
CA VAL A 175 8.51 -9.57 1.23
C VAL A 175 8.27 -8.11 0.80
N ARG A 176 7.09 -7.86 0.27
CA ARG A 176 6.66 -6.52 -0.17
C ARG A 176 5.49 -6.06 0.67
N ALA A 177 5.55 -4.85 1.18
CA ALA A 177 4.37 -4.16 1.68
C ALA A 177 3.74 -3.33 0.56
N VAL A 178 2.42 -3.28 0.53
CA VAL A 178 1.63 -2.39 -0.32
C VAL A 178 0.63 -1.67 0.57
N CYS A 179 0.83 -0.37 0.75
CA CYS A 179 -0.02 0.47 1.59
C CYS A 179 -1.14 1.08 0.75
N LEU A 180 -2.36 0.71 1.07
CA LEU A 180 -3.58 1.17 0.42
C LEU A 180 -4.20 2.28 1.26
N GLU A 181 -4.42 3.43 0.65
CA GLU A 181 -4.99 4.58 1.33
C GLU A 181 -6.47 4.35 1.64
N ARG A 182 -6.80 4.22 2.92
CA ARG A 182 -8.16 3.98 3.43
C ARG A 182 -8.34 4.68 4.78
N SER A 183 -9.57 5.15 5.04
CA SER A 183 -9.93 5.63 6.38
C SER A 183 -9.85 4.49 7.40
N SER A 184 -9.68 4.81 8.68
CA SER A 184 -9.54 3.82 9.74
C SER A 184 -10.71 2.82 9.78
N LEU A 185 -11.95 3.28 9.63
CA LEU A 185 -13.10 2.38 9.60
C LEU A 185 -13.17 1.54 8.33
N ALA A 186 -12.79 2.08 7.16
CA ALA A 186 -12.71 1.32 5.92
C ALA A 186 -11.61 0.26 5.98
N ALA A 187 -10.46 0.57 6.58
CA ALA A 187 -9.38 -0.37 6.80
C ALA A 187 -9.81 -1.54 7.71
N LEU A 188 -10.51 -1.24 8.81
CA LEU A 188 -11.05 -2.29 9.70
C LEU A 188 -12.09 -3.16 9.01
N ARG A 189 -12.99 -2.59 8.20
CA ARG A 189 -13.94 -3.37 7.40
C ARG A 189 -13.23 -4.29 6.41
N ALA A 190 -12.20 -3.80 5.73
CA ALA A 190 -11.40 -4.61 4.80
C ALA A 190 -10.64 -5.73 5.51
N LEU A 191 -10.11 -5.48 6.72
CA LEU A 191 -9.46 -6.50 7.54
C LEU A 191 -10.46 -7.58 7.96
N ARG A 192 -11.62 -7.20 8.47
CA ARG A 192 -12.68 -8.13 8.85
C ARG A 192 -13.18 -8.99 7.69
N ALA A 193 -13.25 -8.40 6.50
CA ALA A 193 -13.64 -9.10 5.27
C ALA A 193 -12.53 -10.01 4.69
N GLY A 194 -11.34 -10.08 5.32
CA GLY A 194 -10.20 -10.84 4.81
C GLY A 194 -9.67 -10.30 3.49
N MET A 195 -9.76 -8.98 3.26
CA MET A 195 -9.33 -8.32 2.02
C MET A 195 -7.95 -7.67 2.16
N VAL A 196 -7.46 -7.49 3.37
CA VAL A 196 -6.12 -6.98 3.68
C VAL A 196 -5.53 -7.76 4.84
N HIS A 197 -4.19 -7.73 4.97
CA HIS A 197 -3.49 -8.39 6.08
C HIS A 197 -3.46 -7.50 7.33
N CYS A 198 -3.31 -6.19 7.12
CA CYS A 198 -3.18 -5.23 8.21
C CYS A 198 -4.12 -4.04 7.99
N ALA A 199 -4.70 -3.53 9.08
CA ALA A 199 -5.44 -2.28 9.09
C ALA A 199 -4.71 -1.24 9.95
N GLY A 200 -4.39 -0.08 9.37
CA GLY A 200 -3.87 1.06 10.08
C GLY A 200 -4.99 1.95 10.62
N VAL A 201 -4.97 2.24 11.91
CA VAL A 201 -6.07 2.93 12.59
C VAL A 201 -5.56 4.03 13.50
N HIS A 202 -6.29 5.16 13.53
CA HIS A 202 -6.15 6.23 14.50
C HIS A 202 -7.54 6.73 14.89
N LEU A 203 -8.11 6.14 15.89
CA LEU A 203 -9.43 6.46 16.40
C LEU A 203 -9.32 6.68 17.91
N ARG A 204 -10.03 7.66 18.42
CA ARG A 204 -10.09 7.89 19.85
C ARG A 204 -11.39 7.33 20.40
N ASN A 205 -11.31 6.68 21.56
CA ASN A 205 -12.48 6.16 22.23
C ASN A 205 -13.39 7.32 22.65
N SER A 206 -14.69 7.20 22.34
CA SER A 206 -15.67 8.28 22.58
C SER A 206 -15.93 8.56 24.08
N SER A 207 -15.52 7.65 24.95
CA SER A 207 -15.77 7.72 26.41
C SER A 207 -14.73 8.49 27.20
N VAL A 208 -13.65 8.94 26.56
CA VAL A 208 -12.59 9.64 27.29
C VAL A 208 -12.85 11.15 27.27
N GLU A 209 -13.49 11.63 28.34
CA GLU A 209 -13.48 13.07 28.65
C GLU A 209 -12.05 13.48 28.95
N THR A 210 -11.47 14.30 28.07
CA THR A 210 -10.13 14.85 28.29
C THR A 210 -10.18 15.91 29.39
N CYS A 211 -9.83 15.52 30.61
CA CYS A 211 -9.19 16.48 31.51
C CYS A 211 -7.87 16.90 30.85
N ALA A 212 -7.74 18.17 30.53
CA ALA A 212 -6.60 18.76 29.82
C ALA A 212 -5.23 18.62 30.53
N ALA A 213 -5.16 17.92 31.68
CA ALA A 213 -4.01 17.88 32.56
C ALA A 213 -3.19 16.56 32.51
N ALA A 214 -3.68 15.48 31.89
CA ALA A 214 -2.95 14.21 31.82
C ALA A 214 -2.75 13.76 30.37
N PRO A 215 -1.56 13.22 30.01
CA PRO A 215 -1.37 12.62 28.69
C PRO A 215 -2.32 11.42 28.56
N PRO A 216 -2.98 11.25 27.37
CA PRO A 216 -3.93 10.17 27.17
C PRO A 216 -3.26 8.80 27.32
N ALA A 217 -3.93 7.89 28.04
CA ALA A 217 -3.45 6.53 28.22
C ALA A 217 -3.49 5.75 26.89
N ALA A 218 -2.71 4.68 26.77
CA ALA A 218 -2.73 3.83 25.59
C ALA A 218 -4.09 3.18 25.32
N SER A 219 -4.88 2.97 26.39
CA SER A 219 -6.26 2.45 26.34
C SER A 219 -7.29 3.41 25.74
N ASP A 220 -6.94 4.69 25.59
CA ASP A 220 -7.86 5.72 25.08
C ASP A 220 -7.96 5.72 23.56
N PHE A 221 -7.14 4.90 22.89
CA PHE A 221 -7.04 4.85 21.43
C PHE A 221 -7.37 3.48 20.88
N ASN A 222 -7.97 3.46 19.73
CA ASN A 222 -8.11 2.34 18.79
C ASN A 222 -8.83 1.09 19.31
N PHE A 223 -8.58 0.66 20.55
CA PHE A 223 -8.96 -0.67 21.04
C PHE A 223 -10.47 -0.96 20.94
N ASP A 224 -11.31 -0.05 21.43
CA ASP A 224 -12.76 -0.24 21.41
C ASP A 224 -13.32 -0.25 19.98
N ALA A 225 -12.81 0.63 19.11
CA ALA A 225 -13.20 0.68 17.71
C ALA A 225 -12.79 -0.62 16.97
N VAL A 226 -11.59 -1.14 17.24
CA VAL A 226 -11.09 -2.39 16.67
C VAL A 226 -11.95 -3.57 17.17
N ARG A 227 -12.21 -3.64 18.46
CA ARG A 227 -13.05 -4.69 19.04
C ARG A 227 -14.48 -4.65 18.49
N GLN A 228 -15.05 -3.46 18.37
CA GLN A 228 -16.39 -3.30 17.77
C GLN A 228 -16.40 -3.74 16.30
N ALA A 229 -15.35 -3.45 15.55
CA ALA A 229 -15.26 -3.78 14.13
C ALA A 229 -15.00 -5.28 13.90
N LEU A 230 -14.11 -5.89 14.67
CA LEU A 230 -13.70 -7.30 14.49
C LEU A 230 -14.58 -8.30 15.28
N GLY A 231 -15.31 -7.83 16.32
CA GLY A 231 -16.11 -8.70 17.18
C GLY A 231 -15.22 -9.65 17.99
N ASP A 232 -15.52 -10.95 17.92
CA ASP A 232 -14.81 -12.00 18.65
C ASP A 232 -13.51 -12.47 17.93
N GLU A 233 -13.18 -11.90 16.76
CA GLU A 233 -11.95 -12.26 16.04
C GLU A 233 -10.73 -11.80 16.84
N PRO A 234 -9.83 -12.73 17.24
CA PRO A 234 -8.64 -12.37 17.98
C PRO A 234 -7.68 -11.54 17.11
N PHE A 235 -7.15 -10.47 17.67
CA PHE A 235 -6.23 -9.56 16.96
C PHE A 235 -5.04 -9.17 17.81
N VAL A 236 -4.03 -8.65 17.12
CA VAL A 236 -2.83 -8.02 17.67
C VAL A 236 -2.80 -6.58 17.17
N MET A 237 -2.54 -5.63 18.06
CA MET A 237 -2.26 -4.25 17.71
C MET A 237 -0.78 -3.96 17.94
N VAL A 238 -0.12 -3.43 16.91
CA VAL A 238 1.29 -3.02 16.97
C VAL A 238 1.35 -1.52 16.82
N HIS A 239 1.97 -0.85 17.78
CA HIS A 239 2.12 0.59 17.74
C HIS A 239 3.04 1.01 16.59
N PHE A 240 2.57 1.90 15.73
CA PHE A 240 3.36 2.46 14.64
C PHE A 240 4.00 3.79 15.07
N ALA A 241 3.19 4.80 15.38
CA ALA A 241 3.67 6.10 15.82
C ALA A 241 2.58 6.88 16.59
N ARG A 242 3.00 7.90 17.34
CA ARG A 242 2.16 9.03 17.67
C ARG A 242 2.45 10.14 16.67
N TRP A 243 1.45 10.96 16.40
CA TRP A 243 1.60 12.09 15.50
C TRP A 243 0.74 13.28 15.88
N GLU A 244 1.09 14.44 15.35
CA GLU A 244 0.31 15.65 15.51
C GLU A 244 -0.77 15.76 14.44
N LEU A 245 -2.03 15.81 14.88
CA LEU A 245 -3.19 16.12 14.06
C LEU A 245 -3.65 17.53 14.29
N GLY A 246 -3.99 18.26 13.23
CA GLY A 246 -4.41 19.66 13.33
C GLY A 246 -5.06 20.17 12.04
N LEU A 247 -5.05 21.48 11.91
CA LEU A 247 -5.55 22.19 10.74
C LEU A 247 -4.37 22.73 9.93
N ALA A 248 -4.24 22.27 8.68
CA ALA A 248 -3.41 22.94 7.68
C ALA A 248 -4.12 24.21 7.22
N VAL A 249 -3.40 25.31 7.15
CA VAL A 249 -3.86 26.62 6.69
C VAL A 249 -2.83 27.23 5.74
N PRO A 250 -3.20 28.16 4.86
CA PRO A 250 -2.23 28.83 3.98
C PRO A 250 -1.13 29.52 4.75
N VAL A 251 0.04 29.67 4.15
CA VAL A 251 1.20 30.38 4.71
C VAL A 251 0.79 31.78 5.20
N GLY A 252 1.25 32.15 6.38
CA GLY A 252 0.91 33.38 7.08
C GLY A 252 -0.48 33.40 7.69
N ASN A 253 -1.25 32.30 7.56
CA ASN A 253 -2.57 32.12 8.16
C ASN A 253 -3.49 33.38 7.99
N PRO A 254 -3.79 33.80 6.77
CA PRO A 254 -4.42 35.09 6.49
C PRO A 254 -5.81 35.26 7.12
N LEU A 255 -6.46 34.14 7.48
CA LEU A 255 -7.75 34.17 8.17
C LEU A 255 -7.65 34.06 9.69
N GLU A 256 -6.44 34.10 10.24
CA GLU A 256 -6.18 33.96 11.68
C GLU A 256 -6.92 32.77 12.31
N ILE A 257 -6.84 31.61 11.69
CA ILE A 257 -7.42 30.36 12.21
C ILE A 257 -6.52 29.86 13.34
N ARG A 258 -7.00 29.90 14.58
CA ARG A 258 -6.26 29.53 15.79
C ARG A 258 -6.80 28.24 16.43
N GLY A 259 -7.95 27.77 15.96
CA GLY A 259 -8.59 26.57 16.51
C GLY A 259 -9.84 26.13 15.74
N PRO A 260 -10.51 25.07 16.24
CA PRO A 260 -11.66 24.49 15.54
C PRO A 260 -12.83 25.46 15.43
N ALA A 261 -13.04 26.38 16.38
CA ALA A 261 -14.13 27.35 16.31
C ALA A 261 -13.98 28.31 15.12
N ASP A 262 -12.77 28.62 14.70
CA ASP A 262 -12.52 29.57 13.62
C ASP A 262 -12.92 29.02 12.25
N VAL A 263 -12.87 27.69 12.05
CA VAL A 263 -13.31 27.08 10.77
C VAL A 263 -14.83 27.09 10.62
N ALA A 264 -15.58 27.37 11.67
CA ALA A 264 -17.03 27.54 11.62
C ALA A 264 -17.47 28.98 11.29
N ARG A 265 -16.53 29.93 11.15
CA ARG A 265 -16.84 31.33 10.78
C ARG A 265 -17.39 31.39 9.36
N PRO A 266 -18.38 32.28 9.10
CA PRO A 266 -18.88 32.51 7.76
C PRO A 266 -17.74 32.86 6.78
N GLY A 267 -17.78 32.26 5.60
CA GLY A 267 -16.81 32.50 4.53
C GLY A 267 -15.55 31.65 4.57
N VAL A 268 -15.26 30.90 5.66
CA VAL A 268 -14.14 29.95 5.71
C VAL A 268 -14.50 28.69 4.93
N ARG A 269 -13.70 28.35 3.94
CA ARG A 269 -13.82 27.13 3.14
C ARG A 269 -13.06 26.00 3.82
N LEU A 270 -13.76 25.01 4.31
CA LEU A 270 -13.18 23.86 5.00
C LEU A 270 -13.20 22.63 4.10
N ALA A 271 -12.03 22.06 3.77
CA ALA A 271 -11.94 20.75 3.16
C ALA A 271 -12.18 19.67 4.23
N LEU A 272 -13.11 18.77 3.95
CA LEU A 272 -13.48 17.70 4.88
C LEU A 272 -12.94 16.35 4.42
N ARG A 273 -12.38 15.62 5.35
CA ARG A 273 -12.09 14.20 5.14
C ARG A 273 -13.40 13.41 5.04
N GLU A 274 -13.33 12.30 4.34
CA GLU A 274 -14.43 11.35 4.19
C GLU A 274 -14.98 10.88 5.53
N PRO A 275 -16.27 10.49 5.62
CA PRO A 275 -16.85 9.91 6.82
C PRO A 275 -16.09 8.65 7.26
N GLY A 276 -15.87 8.51 8.57
CA GLY A 276 -15.13 7.37 9.13
C GLY A 276 -13.61 7.53 9.15
N SER A 277 -13.07 8.68 8.70
CA SER A 277 -11.66 9.01 8.93
C SER A 277 -11.45 9.55 10.34
N GLY A 278 -10.33 9.19 10.96
CA GLY A 278 -9.97 9.68 12.30
C GLY A 278 -9.80 11.21 12.34
N ALA A 279 -9.25 11.81 11.28
CA ALA A 279 -9.09 13.26 11.21
C ALA A 279 -10.43 14.01 11.18
N ARG A 280 -11.44 13.46 10.48
CA ARG A 280 -12.80 14.03 10.52
C ARG A 280 -13.41 13.87 11.91
N GLN A 281 -13.30 12.69 12.51
CA GLN A 281 -13.77 12.44 13.87
C GLN A 281 -13.12 13.40 14.87
N ALA A 282 -11.81 13.63 14.73
CA ALA A 282 -11.07 14.56 15.59
C ALA A 282 -11.61 15.98 15.49
N LEU A 283 -11.85 16.45 14.26
CA LEU A 283 -12.40 17.80 14.01
C LEU A 283 -13.83 17.91 14.56
N GLU A 284 -14.67 16.89 14.34
CA GLU A 284 -16.04 16.85 14.88
C GLU A 284 -16.07 16.93 16.39
N GLN A 285 -15.17 16.19 17.07
CA GLN A 285 -15.03 16.22 18.53
C GLN A 285 -14.52 17.60 19.02
N ALA A 286 -13.53 18.18 18.33
CA ALA A 286 -12.99 19.49 18.69
C ALA A 286 -14.02 20.61 18.51
N LEU A 287 -14.85 20.56 17.47
CA LEU A 287 -15.98 21.47 17.27
C LEU A 287 -17.04 21.27 18.37
N ALA A 288 -17.40 20.05 18.71
CA ALA A 288 -18.39 19.75 19.75
C ALA A 288 -17.96 20.28 21.11
N GLN A 289 -16.66 20.20 21.47
CA GLN A 289 -16.10 20.79 22.68
C GLN A 289 -16.26 22.33 22.72
N SER A 290 -16.37 22.98 21.55
CA SER A 290 -16.62 24.40 21.42
C SER A 290 -18.12 24.73 21.26
N GLY A 291 -19.00 23.75 21.47
CA GLY A 291 -20.45 23.92 21.29
C GLY A 291 -20.89 24.06 19.82
N LEU A 292 -20.05 23.64 18.89
CA LEU A 292 -20.25 23.75 17.45
C LEU A 292 -20.42 22.37 16.79
N SER A 293 -20.89 22.36 15.56
CA SER A 293 -21.00 21.13 14.75
C SER A 293 -20.55 21.39 13.32
N LEU A 294 -20.16 20.33 12.60
CA LEU A 294 -19.83 20.42 11.17
C LEU A 294 -20.99 20.97 10.31
N GLY A 295 -22.23 20.81 10.76
CA GLY A 295 -23.38 21.38 10.06
C GLY A 295 -23.42 22.92 10.06
N ARG A 296 -22.69 23.56 10.99
CA ARG A 296 -22.51 25.02 11.04
C ARG A 296 -21.30 25.51 10.22
N CYS A 297 -20.35 24.62 9.94
CA CYS A 297 -19.25 24.95 9.04
C CYS A 297 -19.82 25.07 7.63
N ALA A 298 -19.55 26.18 6.97
CA ALA A 298 -19.94 26.33 5.57
C ALA A 298 -19.29 25.20 4.77
N ARG A 299 -20.08 24.29 4.20
CA ARG A 299 -19.61 23.18 3.37
C ARG A 299 -19.16 23.69 1.99
N THR A 300 -18.20 24.59 1.98
CA THR A 300 -17.74 25.26 0.76
C THR A 300 -16.44 24.65 0.21
N GLY A 301 -15.81 23.75 0.97
CA GLY A 301 -14.62 23.01 0.54
C GLY A 301 -14.96 21.60 0.01
N PRO A 302 -14.08 20.99 -0.76
CA PRO A 302 -14.26 19.63 -1.29
C PRO A 302 -14.13 18.58 -0.20
N GLU A 303 -14.74 17.40 -0.42
CA GLU A 303 -14.41 16.19 0.32
C GLU A 303 -13.10 15.61 -0.21
N VAL A 304 -12.20 15.20 0.70
CA VAL A 304 -10.88 14.68 0.40
C VAL A 304 -10.67 13.35 1.12
N ARG A 305 -9.88 12.45 0.49
CA ARG A 305 -9.75 11.07 0.95
C ARG A 305 -8.44 10.76 1.67
N SER A 306 -7.46 11.70 1.64
CA SER A 306 -6.16 11.49 2.29
C SER A 306 -5.66 12.71 3.04
N HIS A 307 -4.65 12.52 3.88
CA HIS A 307 -3.96 13.61 4.57
C HIS A 307 -3.23 14.51 3.56
N LEU A 308 -2.55 13.92 2.58
CA LEU A 308 -1.85 14.68 1.55
C LEU A 308 -2.81 15.42 0.63
N GLU A 309 -3.95 14.81 0.25
CA GLU A 309 -4.97 15.49 -0.55
C GLU A 309 -5.59 16.68 0.21
N ALA A 310 -5.80 16.53 1.52
CA ALA A 310 -6.28 17.62 2.37
C ALA A 310 -5.32 18.82 2.35
N ALA A 311 -4.03 18.58 2.57
CA ALA A 311 -2.99 19.62 2.50
C ALA A 311 -2.89 20.22 1.09
N ALA A 312 -2.83 19.38 0.04
CA ALA A 312 -2.78 19.83 -1.35
C ALA A 312 -3.97 20.73 -1.71
N THR A 313 -5.17 20.42 -1.18
CA THR A 313 -6.38 21.23 -1.42
C THR A 313 -6.25 22.65 -0.85
N VAL A 314 -5.62 22.80 0.32
CA VAL A 314 -5.34 24.10 0.92
C VAL A 314 -4.24 24.83 0.12
N ALA A 315 -3.15 24.15 -0.22
CA ALA A 315 -2.04 24.73 -1.00
C ALA A 315 -2.50 25.24 -2.37
N GLN A 316 -3.47 24.58 -2.98
CA GLN A 316 -4.10 24.99 -4.26
C GLN A 316 -5.13 26.12 -4.11
N GLY A 317 -5.35 26.64 -2.91
CA GLY A 317 -6.35 27.68 -2.65
C GLY A 317 -7.81 27.23 -2.83
N ARG A 318 -8.07 25.91 -2.86
CA ARG A 318 -9.43 25.37 -2.97
C ARG A 318 -10.16 25.28 -1.63
N ALA A 319 -9.42 25.35 -0.53
CA ALA A 319 -9.90 25.45 0.84
C ALA A 319 -9.00 26.39 1.64
N ASP A 320 -9.53 26.95 2.74
CA ASP A 320 -8.81 27.85 3.63
C ASP A 320 -8.28 27.08 4.86
N ALA A 321 -8.85 25.91 5.12
CA ALA A 321 -8.37 24.99 6.16
C ALA A 321 -8.71 23.54 5.81
N ALA A 322 -7.95 22.60 6.35
CA ALA A 322 -8.24 21.18 6.28
C ALA A 322 -7.67 20.44 7.49
N ALA A 323 -8.43 19.50 8.05
CA ALA A 323 -7.94 18.63 9.10
C ALA A 323 -6.98 17.60 8.53
N THR A 324 -5.70 17.62 8.97
CA THR A 324 -4.65 16.75 8.46
C THR A 324 -3.52 16.57 9.48
N LEU A 325 -2.48 15.83 9.10
CA LEU A 325 -1.25 15.66 9.89
C LEU A 325 -0.26 16.80 9.64
N ARG A 326 0.57 17.12 10.64
CA ARG A 326 1.64 18.12 10.49
C ARG A 326 2.55 17.81 9.30
N VAL A 327 2.99 16.58 9.15
CA VAL A 327 3.85 16.14 8.01
C VAL A 327 3.21 16.43 6.65
N ALA A 328 1.90 16.28 6.54
CA ALA A 328 1.21 16.58 5.29
C ALA A 328 1.13 18.08 5.01
N ALA A 329 0.92 18.90 6.04
CA ALA A 329 0.95 20.36 5.90
C ALA A 329 2.35 20.85 5.50
N GLU A 330 3.39 20.34 6.14
CA GLU A 330 4.78 20.69 5.87
C GLU A 330 5.22 20.29 4.44
N ALA A 331 4.77 19.13 3.95
CA ALA A 331 5.06 18.69 2.58
C ALA A 331 4.52 19.64 1.49
N PHE A 332 3.63 20.56 1.84
CA PHE A 332 3.08 21.58 0.95
C PHE A 332 3.37 23.01 1.43
N ASP A 333 4.38 23.19 2.30
CA ASP A 333 4.77 24.49 2.84
C ASP A 333 3.62 25.28 3.47
N LEU A 334 2.71 24.62 4.20
CA LEU A 334 1.55 25.21 4.85
C LEU A 334 1.81 25.47 6.34
N ASP A 335 1.16 26.49 6.90
CA ASP A 335 1.09 26.67 8.33
C ASP A 335 0.17 25.62 8.96
N PHE A 336 0.41 25.33 10.24
CA PHE A 336 -0.28 24.27 10.94
C PHE A 336 -0.73 24.68 12.34
N VAL A 337 -2.01 24.48 12.63
CA VAL A 337 -2.61 24.70 13.94
C VAL A 337 -2.87 23.35 14.59
N THR A 338 -2.09 22.98 15.60
CA THR A 338 -2.23 21.69 16.28
C THR A 338 -3.57 21.60 17.01
N LEU A 339 -4.31 20.53 16.80
CA LEU A 339 -5.53 20.20 17.53
C LEU A 339 -5.24 19.23 18.66
N ARG A 340 -4.53 18.14 18.37
CA ARG A 340 -4.18 17.11 19.34
C ARG A 340 -3.12 16.15 18.84
N ASN A 341 -2.56 15.37 19.76
CA ASN A 341 -1.77 14.19 19.43
C ASN A 341 -2.68 12.97 19.29
N GLU A 342 -2.40 12.12 18.31
CA GLU A 342 -3.08 10.86 18.10
C GLU A 342 -2.11 9.69 18.05
N ARG A 343 -2.63 8.49 18.19
CA ARG A 343 -1.89 7.26 18.11
C ARG A 343 -2.34 6.47 16.88
N TYR A 344 -1.37 6.06 16.07
CA TYR A 344 -1.58 5.19 14.93
C TYR A 344 -1.05 3.79 15.24
N ASP A 345 -1.90 2.79 15.07
CA ASP A 345 -1.56 1.39 15.30
C ASP A 345 -1.87 0.57 14.05
N LEU A 346 -1.06 -0.47 13.79
CA LEU A 346 -1.39 -1.52 12.84
C LEU A 346 -2.11 -2.66 13.57
N VAL A 347 -3.26 -3.05 13.03
CA VAL A 347 -4.10 -4.14 13.53
C VAL A 347 -4.00 -5.30 12.56
N VAL A 348 -3.75 -6.50 13.08
CA VAL A 348 -3.72 -7.75 12.33
C VAL A 348 -4.53 -8.81 13.08
N THR A 349 -5.18 -9.73 12.38
CA THR A 349 -5.79 -10.88 13.03
C THR A 349 -4.71 -11.78 13.62
N LYS A 350 -4.98 -12.47 14.71
CA LYS A 350 -4.00 -13.38 15.35
C LYS A 350 -3.56 -14.48 14.38
N GLN A 351 -4.44 -14.93 13.49
CA GLN A 351 -4.13 -15.88 12.45
C GLN A 351 -3.11 -15.28 11.45
N ALA A 352 -3.38 -14.10 10.91
CA ALA A 352 -2.49 -13.45 9.93
C ALA A 352 -1.11 -13.09 10.54
N ALA A 353 -1.05 -12.75 11.83
CA ALA A 353 0.20 -12.49 12.53
C ALA A 353 1.15 -13.70 12.56
N GLY A 354 0.64 -14.92 12.34
CA GLY A 354 1.42 -16.15 12.19
C GLY A 354 2.05 -16.33 10.80
N GLU A 355 1.59 -15.62 9.78
CA GLU A 355 2.08 -15.72 8.42
C GLU A 355 3.47 -15.08 8.28
N THR A 356 4.39 -15.74 7.57
CA THR A 356 5.79 -15.30 7.46
C THR A 356 5.91 -13.88 6.90
N ALA A 357 5.14 -13.54 5.86
CA ALA A 357 5.20 -12.23 5.24
C ALA A 357 4.67 -11.12 6.16
N VAL A 358 3.56 -11.38 6.88
CA VAL A 358 2.98 -10.43 7.84
C VAL A 358 3.90 -10.23 9.04
N ARG A 359 4.52 -11.30 9.53
CA ARG A 359 5.50 -11.23 10.61
C ARG A 359 6.68 -10.34 10.23
N ALA A 360 7.20 -10.46 9.00
CA ALA A 360 8.29 -9.60 8.52
C ALA A 360 7.91 -8.11 8.55
N VAL A 361 6.66 -7.75 8.27
CA VAL A 361 6.16 -6.38 8.41
C VAL A 361 6.10 -5.95 9.89
N ILE A 362 5.61 -6.82 10.78
CA ILE A 362 5.59 -6.55 12.24
C ILE A 362 7.01 -6.37 12.78
N ASP A 363 7.94 -7.24 12.37
CA ASP A 363 9.35 -7.16 12.79
C ASP A 363 10.03 -5.88 12.28
N ALA A 364 9.65 -5.39 11.09
CA ALA A 364 10.14 -4.12 10.59
C ALA A 364 9.78 -2.95 11.51
N LEU A 365 8.58 -2.95 12.14
CA LEU A 365 8.20 -1.92 13.11
C LEU A 365 9.04 -1.96 14.39
N SER A 366 9.63 -3.10 14.73
CA SER A 366 10.53 -3.24 15.88
C SER A 366 11.97 -2.82 15.55
N SER A 367 12.25 -2.44 14.28
CA SER A 367 13.58 -2.02 13.84
C SER A 367 13.89 -0.58 14.26
N SER A 368 14.97 -0.40 15.01
CA SER A 368 15.47 0.94 15.38
C SER A 368 15.88 1.78 14.16
N ARG A 369 16.23 1.14 13.04
CA ARG A 369 16.53 1.82 11.79
C ARG A 369 15.27 2.39 11.18
N PHE A 370 14.20 1.59 11.07
CA PHE A 370 12.92 2.05 10.53
C PHE A 370 12.31 3.12 11.43
N ALA A 371 12.36 2.95 12.75
CA ALA A 371 11.90 3.95 13.71
C ALA A 371 12.59 5.31 13.49
N ARG A 372 13.91 5.32 13.24
CA ARG A 372 14.64 6.55 12.91
C ARG A 372 14.23 7.17 11.59
N GLU A 373 13.97 6.36 10.56
CA GLU A 373 13.48 6.86 9.26
C GLU A 373 12.12 7.54 9.43
N VAL A 374 11.20 6.94 10.18
CA VAL A 374 9.87 7.52 10.44
C VAL A 374 9.96 8.74 11.36
N SER A 375 10.84 8.75 12.35
CA SER A 375 11.03 9.90 13.26
C SER A 375 11.59 11.15 12.57
N SER A 376 12.11 11.02 11.33
CA SER A 376 12.51 12.19 10.54
C SER A 376 11.33 12.96 9.97
N LEU A 377 10.13 12.38 9.99
CA LEU A 377 8.91 13.05 9.59
C LEU A 377 8.45 14.01 10.68
N CYS A 378 8.15 15.24 10.29
CA CYS A 378 7.70 16.27 11.25
C CYS A 378 6.41 15.86 11.95
N GLY A 379 6.40 16.00 13.28
CA GLY A 379 5.25 15.67 14.12
C GLY A 379 5.08 14.18 14.42
N TYR A 380 6.07 13.31 14.09
CA TYR A 380 6.05 11.89 14.44
C TYR A 380 6.88 11.60 15.68
N ASP A 381 6.31 10.84 16.61
CA ASP A 381 6.98 10.23 17.75
C ASP A 381 6.95 8.71 17.63
N THR A 382 8.12 8.11 17.46
CA THR A 382 8.33 6.68 17.28
C THR A 382 8.89 5.99 18.53
N SER A 383 8.89 6.66 19.68
CA SER A 383 9.50 6.17 20.93
C SER A 383 8.92 4.82 21.40
N ALA A 384 7.66 4.55 21.08
CA ALA A 384 6.98 3.31 21.40
C ALA A 384 6.71 2.41 20.17
N MET A 385 7.31 2.71 19.00
CA MET A 385 7.12 1.92 17.78
C MET A 385 7.46 0.45 18.02
N GLY A 386 6.66 -0.46 17.45
CA GLY A 386 6.82 -1.90 17.58
C GLY A 386 6.29 -2.48 18.90
N SER A 387 5.86 -1.65 19.86
CA SER A 387 5.22 -2.16 21.07
C SER A 387 3.88 -2.82 20.74
N VAL A 388 3.67 -4.01 21.30
CA VAL A 388 2.46 -4.81 21.08
C VAL A 388 1.45 -4.54 22.18
N VAL A 389 0.20 -4.26 21.82
CA VAL A 389 -0.92 -4.19 22.72
C VAL A 389 -1.72 -5.48 22.57
N GLU A 390 -1.43 -6.45 23.43
CA GLU A 390 -2.25 -7.65 23.59
C GLU A 390 -3.23 -7.41 24.73
N ARG A 391 -4.52 -7.61 24.46
CA ARG A 391 -5.50 -7.91 25.50
C ARG A 391 -6.19 -9.20 25.13
N SER A 392 -5.98 -10.16 25.98
CA SER A 392 -6.68 -11.45 26.01
C SER A 392 -8.19 -11.27 26.23
#